data_e87457d56027d83abcb74118eac9cf2d
#
_entry.id   e87457d56027d83abcb74118eac9cf2d
#
_cell.length_a   1.000
_cell.length_b   1.000
_cell.length_c   1.000
_cell.angle_alpha   90.00
_cell.angle_beta   90.00
_cell.angle_gamma   90.00
#
_symmetry.space_group_name_H-M   'P 1'
#
loop_
_entity.id
_entity.type
_entity.pdbx_description
1 polymer ?
#
loop_
_entity_poly.entity_id
_entity_poly.type
_entity_poly.pdbx_seq_one_letter_code
_entity_poly.pdbx_strand_id
1 'polypeptide(L)'
;MERGTTIVNKLMVKRGKVAILPTWTVTELYSAFSNRAQQGELTRDDCYSVIHKFERESAQGLFQFIVPTMETYLSTKELMMEYPGLRTQQVLHLALALELKPLRLTVVSADTQLLTASKTAGLHIINPEED
;
A
#
# COMPACT_ATOMS: atom_id res chain seq x y z
N MET A 1 15.55 -3.97 -7.85
CA MET A 1 14.97 -3.27 -6.70
C MET A 1 13.72 -2.46 -7.02
N GLU A 2 13.52 -2.17 -8.28
CA GLU A 2 12.34 -1.42 -8.72
C GLU A 2 11.02 -2.08 -8.30
N ARG A 3 10.96 -3.41 -8.37
CA ARG A 3 9.75 -4.14 -7.94
C ARG A 3 9.49 -4.03 -6.45
N GLY A 4 10.55 -3.96 -5.64
CA GLY A 4 10.39 -3.74 -4.21
C GLY A 4 9.81 -2.37 -3.92
N THR A 5 10.31 -1.35 -4.62
CA THR A 5 9.78 0.00 -4.54
C THR A 5 8.31 0.04 -5.01
N THR A 6 7.99 -0.67 -6.09
CA THR A 6 6.62 -0.77 -6.59
C THR A 6 5.68 -1.39 -5.56
N ILE A 7 6.14 -2.43 -4.86
CA ILE A 7 5.32 -3.06 -3.82
C ILE A 7 5.02 -2.07 -2.69
N VAL A 8 6.00 -1.30 -2.26
CA VAL A 8 5.77 -0.24 -1.27
C VAL A 8 4.79 0.80 -1.82
N ASN A 9 5.00 1.23 -3.06
CA ASN A 9 4.16 2.26 -3.69
C ASN A 9 2.72 1.83 -3.86
N LYS A 10 2.44 0.53 -3.99
CA LYS A 10 1.07 0.02 -4.08
C LYS A 10 0.21 0.43 -2.89
N LEU A 11 0.84 0.63 -1.77
CA LEU A 11 0.14 0.81 -0.51
C LEU A 11 0.22 2.23 0.01
N MET A 12 0.86 3.11 -0.75
CA MET A 12 1.06 4.49 -0.33
C MET A 12 -0.14 5.36 -0.61
N VAL A 13 -0.42 6.23 0.36
CA VAL A 13 -1.30 7.36 0.19
C VAL A 13 -0.44 8.59 0.46
N LYS A 14 -0.28 9.45 -0.52
CA LYS A 14 0.64 10.59 -0.42
C LYS A 14 -0.07 11.88 -0.08
N ARG A 15 0.54 12.64 0.81
CA ARG A 15 0.18 14.03 1.07
C ARG A 15 1.46 14.84 1.09
N GLY A 16 1.67 15.67 0.05
CA GLY A 16 2.93 16.38 -0.10
C GLY A 16 4.09 15.41 -0.24
N LYS A 17 5.04 15.45 0.69
CA LYS A 17 6.23 14.60 0.66
C LYS A 17 6.14 13.41 1.62
N VAL A 18 5.08 13.30 2.40
CA VAL A 18 4.93 12.23 3.38
C VAL A 18 4.00 11.16 2.83
N ALA A 19 4.45 9.92 2.89
CA ALA A 19 3.64 8.77 2.50
C ALA A 19 2.96 8.18 3.72
N ILE A 20 1.69 7.83 3.57
CA ILE A 20 0.91 7.17 4.61
C ILE A 20 0.70 5.73 4.19
N LEU A 21 1.09 4.80 5.05
CA LEU A 21 1.02 3.37 4.78
C LEU A 21 0.16 2.68 5.84
N PRO A 22 -0.65 1.70 5.43
CA PRO A 22 -1.29 0.83 6.43
C PRO A 22 -0.23 0.06 7.22
N THR A 23 -0.52 -0.24 8.47
CA THR A 23 0.44 -0.99 9.30
C THR A 23 0.78 -2.36 8.74
N TRP A 24 -0.14 -3.02 8.03
CA TRP A 24 0.15 -4.33 7.43
C TRP A 24 1.19 -4.28 6.31
N THR A 25 1.49 -3.07 5.77
CA THR A 25 2.52 -2.90 4.74
C THR A 25 3.87 -3.41 5.20
N VAL A 26 4.17 -3.28 6.48
CA VAL A 26 5.44 -3.77 7.04
C VAL A 26 5.61 -5.27 6.76
N THR A 27 4.60 -6.05 7.08
CA THR A 27 4.64 -7.49 6.86
C THR A 27 4.60 -7.85 5.38
N GLU A 28 3.83 -7.13 4.58
CA GLU A 28 3.80 -7.36 3.14
C GLU A 28 5.16 -7.12 2.51
N LEU A 29 5.85 -6.09 2.95
CA LEU A 29 7.18 -5.77 2.44
C LEU A 29 8.18 -6.88 2.80
N TYR A 30 8.17 -7.34 4.06
CA TYR A 30 9.03 -8.43 4.49
C TYR A 30 8.75 -9.70 3.67
N SER A 31 7.49 -10.01 3.45
CA SER A 31 7.08 -11.18 2.67
C SER A 31 7.57 -11.09 1.22
N ALA A 32 7.42 -9.92 0.61
CA ALA A 32 7.84 -9.72 -0.77
C ALA A 32 9.35 -9.91 -0.95
N PHE A 33 10.16 -9.36 -0.05
CA PHE A 33 11.61 -9.52 -0.15
C PHE A 33 12.05 -10.93 0.19
N SER A 34 11.40 -11.57 1.16
CA SER A 34 11.68 -12.96 1.49
C SER A 34 11.42 -13.89 0.31
N ASN A 35 10.30 -13.68 -0.39
CA ASN A 35 9.96 -14.47 -1.57
C ASN A 35 11.00 -14.29 -2.69
N ARG A 36 11.49 -13.07 -2.88
CA ARG A 36 12.54 -12.82 -3.87
C ARG A 36 13.84 -13.51 -3.52
N ALA A 37 14.18 -13.52 -2.23
CA ALA A 37 15.37 -14.23 -1.78
C ALA A 37 15.24 -15.73 -2.04
N GLN A 38 14.06 -16.30 -1.79
CA GLN A 38 13.81 -17.71 -2.05
C GLN A 38 13.87 -18.07 -3.54
N GLN A 39 13.48 -17.13 -4.40
CA GLN A 39 13.52 -17.32 -5.85
C GLN A 39 14.92 -17.06 -6.44
N GLY A 40 15.88 -16.69 -5.62
CA GLY A 40 17.24 -16.41 -6.07
C GLY A 40 17.41 -15.04 -6.72
N GLU A 41 16.40 -14.17 -6.67
CA GLU A 41 16.48 -12.82 -7.23
C GLU A 41 17.28 -11.86 -6.35
N LEU A 42 17.36 -12.16 -5.05
CA LEU A 42 18.12 -11.41 -4.07
C LEU A 42 18.88 -12.38 -3.18
N THR A 43 20.08 -11.99 -2.77
CA THR A 43 20.75 -12.74 -1.71
C THR A 43 20.07 -12.42 -0.38
N ARG A 44 20.32 -13.24 0.63
CA ARG A 44 19.81 -13.00 1.97
C ARG A 44 20.30 -11.68 2.52
N ASP A 45 21.58 -11.37 2.30
CA ASP A 45 22.18 -10.12 2.76
C ASP A 45 21.54 -8.91 2.08
N ASP A 46 21.28 -9.00 0.78
CA ASP A 46 20.58 -7.94 0.05
C ASP A 46 19.18 -7.73 0.59
N CYS A 47 18.49 -8.81 0.92
CA CYS A 47 17.15 -8.74 1.51
C CYS A 47 17.18 -7.96 2.82
N TYR A 48 18.10 -8.30 3.72
CA TYR A 48 18.24 -7.59 4.99
C TYR A 48 18.63 -6.13 4.79
N SER A 49 19.46 -5.83 3.80
CA SER A 49 19.87 -4.45 3.51
C SER A 49 18.67 -3.58 3.13
N VAL A 50 17.78 -4.11 2.28
CA VAL A 50 16.58 -3.39 1.86
C VAL A 50 15.62 -3.19 3.02
N ILE A 51 15.44 -4.21 3.84
CA ILE A 51 14.59 -4.14 5.02
C ILE A 51 15.11 -3.08 6.00
N HIS A 52 16.41 -3.07 6.25
CA HIS A 52 17.03 -2.07 7.13
C HIS A 52 16.89 -0.65 6.60
N LYS A 53 16.98 -0.48 5.28
CA LYS A 53 16.75 0.83 4.67
C LYS A 53 15.34 1.31 4.93
N PHE A 54 14.36 0.44 4.73
CA PHE A 54 12.96 0.76 4.99
C PHE A 54 12.75 1.14 6.46
N GLU A 55 13.33 0.36 7.36
CA GLU A 55 13.20 0.62 8.81
C GLU A 55 13.82 1.95 9.21
N ARG A 56 14.98 2.29 8.63
CA ARG A 56 15.64 3.58 8.88
C ARG A 56 14.78 4.75 8.37
N GLU A 57 14.25 4.61 7.17
CA GLU A 57 13.39 5.64 6.58
C GLU A 57 12.11 5.83 7.40
N SER A 58 11.57 4.73 7.93
CA SER A 58 10.42 4.78 8.83
C SER A 58 10.75 5.52 10.13
N ALA A 59 11.91 5.23 10.70
CA ALA A 59 12.37 5.89 11.92
C ALA A 59 12.64 7.38 11.71
N GLN A 60 13.00 7.77 10.49
CA GLN A 60 13.23 9.17 10.13
C GLN A 60 11.93 9.93 9.83
N GLY A 61 10.79 9.26 9.88
CA GLY A 61 9.50 9.91 9.64
C GLY A 61 9.13 10.09 8.17
N LEU A 62 9.81 9.41 7.26
CA LEU A 62 9.47 9.47 5.83
C LEU A 62 8.14 8.79 5.53
N PHE A 63 7.73 7.87 6.39
CA PHE A 63 6.45 7.20 6.31
C PHE A 63 5.67 7.43 7.59
N GLN A 64 4.36 7.60 7.44
CA GLN A 64 3.42 7.56 8.56
C GLN A 64 2.60 6.30 8.42
N PHE A 65 2.34 5.63 9.53
CA PHE A 65 1.54 4.41 9.51
C PHE A 65 0.17 4.65 10.09
N ILE A 66 -0.82 4.01 9.49
CA ILE A 66 -2.18 4.07 9.99
C ILE A 66 -2.65 2.66 10.35
N VAL A 67 -3.25 2.55 11.53
CA VAL A 67 -3.76 1.27 12.05
C VAL A 67 -5.24 1.17 11.67
N PRO A 68 -5.65 0.12 10.95
CA PRO A 68 -7.06 -0.07 10.67
C PRO A 68 -7.82 -0.37 11.97
N THR A 69 -9.02 0.19 12.06
CA THR A 69 -9.90 -0.02 13.22
C THR A 69 -10.96 -1.06 12.88
N MET A 70 -11.76 -1.43 13.86
CA MET A 70 -12.90 -2.31 13.60
C MET A 70 -13.85 -1.66 12.58
N GLU A 71 -14.02 -0.35 12.61
CA GLU A 71 -14.85 0.36 11.64
C GLU A 71 -14.33 0.19 10.22
N THR A 72 -13.00 0.18 10.03
CA THR A 72 -12.40 -0.09 8.73
C THR A 72 -12.86 -1.44 8.20
N TYR A 73 -12.76 -2.47 9.04
CA TYR A 73 -13.15 -3.83 8.65
C TYR A 73 -14.64 -3.94 8.39
N LEU A 74 -15.47 -3.32 9.22
CA LEU A 74 -16.92 -3.37 9.03
C LEU A 74 -17.36 -2.66 7.75
N SER A 75 -16.67 -1.61 7.35
CA SER A 75 -17.00 -0.88 6.12
C SER A 75 -16.73 -1.71 4.86
N THR A 76 -15.90 -2.75 4.94
CA THR A 76 -15.59 -3.58 3.78
C THR A 76 -16.80 -4.35 3.28
N LYS A 77 -17.78 -4.62 4.14
CA LYS A 77 -18.99 -5.32 3.72
C LYS A 77 -19.71 -4.59 2.57
N GLU A 78 -19.92 -3.31 2.72
CA GLU A 78 -20.57 -2.51 1.69
C GLU A 78 -19.68 -2.40 0.45
N LEU A 79 -18.39 -2.25 0.64
CA LEU A 79 -17.45 -2.16 -0.49
C LEU A 79 -17.39 -3.45 -1.29
N MET A 80 -17.47 -4.60 -0.63
CA MET A 80 -17.48 -5.88 -1.33
C MET A 80 -18.72 -6.04 -2.19
N MET A 81 -19.85 -5.51 -1.72
CA MET A 81 -21.10 -5.55 -2.50
C MET A 81 -21.05 -4.58 -3.66
N GLU A 82 -20.44 -3.42 -3.48
CA GLU A 82 -20.35 -2.39 -4.51
C GLU A 82 -19.27 -2.71 -5.56
N TYR A 83 -18.18 -3.33 -5.13
CA TYR A 83 -17.03 -3.66 -6.00
C TYR A 83 -16.73 -5.17 -5.94
N PRO A 84 -17.63 -6.02 -6.48
CA PRO A 84 -17.50 -7.48 -6.26
C PRO A 84 -16.27 -8.12 -6.91
N GLY A 85 -15.59 -7.41 -7.79
CA GLY A 85 -14.37 -7.92 -8.42
C GLY A 85 -13.11 -7.76 -7.58
N LEU A 86 -13.18 -7.02 -6.47
CA LEU A 86 -12.02 -6.79 -5.63
C LEU A 86 -11.78 -7.95 -4.68
N ARG A 87 -10.50 -8.27 -4.47
CA ARG A 87 -10.08 -9.25 -3.48
C ARG A 87 -10.00 -8.60 -2.11
N THR A 88 -9.92 -9.43 -1.07
CA THR A 88 -9.89 -8.97 0.32
C THR A 88 -8.87 -7.85 0.56
N GLN A 89 -7.64 -8.05 0.09
CA GLN A 89 -6.57 -7.08 0.29
C GLN A 89 -6.90 -5.75 -0.38
N GLN A 90 -7.44 -5.80 -1.60
CA GLN A 90 -7.82 -4.60 -2.35
C GLN A 90 -8.93 -3.84 -1.65
N VAL A 91 -9.93 -4.56 -1.13
CA VAL A 91 -11.05 -3.93 -0.43
C VAL A 91 -10.57 -3.25 0.85
N LEU A 92 -9.63 -3.86 1.58
CA LEU A 92 -9.07 -3.26 2.78
C LEU A 92 -8.32 -1.96 2.46
N HIS A 93 -7.54 -1.94 1.40
CA HIS A 93 -6.84 -0.72 0.97
C HIS A 93 -7.83 0.38 0.58
N LEU A 94 -8.88 0.01 -0.15
CA LEU A 94 -9.91 0.97 -0.54
C LEU A 94 -10.64 1.53 0.68
N ALA A 95 -10.99 0.67 1.63
CA ALA A 95 -11.67 1.08 2.86
C ALA A 95 -10.84 2.12 3.62
N LEU A 96 -9.56 1.83 3.77
CA LEU A 96 -8.66 2.72 4.50
C LEU A 96 -8.47 4.05 3.77
N ALA A 97 -8.32 4.00 2.45
CA ALA A 97 -8.18 5.21 1.64
C ALA A 97 -9.43 6.09 1.74
N LEU A 98 -10.62 5.48 1.78
CA LEU A 98 -11.85 6.23 1.92
C LEU A 98 -11.96 6.92 3.28
N GLU A 99 -11.46 6.30 4.33
CA GLU A 99 -11.41 6.95 5.65
C GLU A 99 -10.52 8.19 5.64
N LEU A 100 -9.50 8.19 4.79
CA LEU A 100 -8.57 9.30 4.67
C LEU A 100 -8.99 10.33 3.62
N LYS A 101 -10.12 10.12 2.97
CA LYS A 101 -10.62 11.02 1.91
C LYS A 101 -10.71 12.49 2.34
N PRO A 102 -11.15 12.80 3.57
CA PRO A 102 -11.20 14.20 4.00
C PRO A 102 -9.85 14.91 3.98
N LEU A 103 -8.74 14.16 4.03
CA LEU A 103 -7.39 14.72 3.97
C LEU A 103 -6.94 15.02 2.54
N ARG A 104 -7.75 14.70 1.54
CA ARG A 104 -7.46 14.94 0.12
C ARG A 104 -6.17 14.30 -0.33
N LEU A 105 -5.96 13.06 0.09
CA LEU A 105 -4.78 12.30 -0.25
C LEU A 105 -4.92 11.66 -1.64
N THR A 106 -3.78 11.24 -2.20
CA THR A 106 -3.74 10.55 -3.48
C THR A 106 -3.38 9.10 -3.24
N VAL A 107 -4.15 8.18 -3.84
CA VAL A 107 -3.85 6.75 -3.80
C VAL A 107 -2.80 6.45 -4.86
N VAL A 108 -1.66 5.94 -4.44
CA VAL A 108 -0.56 5.57 -5.34
C VAL A 108 -0.46 4.05 -5.36
N SER A 109 -0.70 3.46 -6.52
CA SER A 109 -0.71 2.00 -6.64
C SER A 109 -0.44 1.58 -8.08
N ALA A 110 0.22 0.44 -8.25
CA ALA A 110 0.35 -0.20 -9.55
C ALA A 110 -0.77 -1.21 -9.81
N ASP A 111 -1.66 -1.42 -8.84
CA ASP A 111 -2.79 -2.34 -8.95
C ASP A 111 -3.94 -1.64 -9.67
N THR A 112 -4.15 -1.99 -10.94
CA THR A 112 -5.14 -1.31 -11.78
C THR A 112 -6.58 -1.50 -11.29
N GLN A 113 -6.89 -2.65 -10.71
CA GLN A 113 -8.23 -2.90 -10.17
C GLN A 113 -8.51 -2.00 -8.96
N LEU A 114 -7.52 -1.86 -8.07
CA LEU A 114 -7.65 -0.98 -6.93
C LEU A 114 -7.77 0.48 -7.37
N LEU A 115 -6.98 0.89 -8.35
CA LEU A 115 -7.03 2.27 -8.86
C LEU A 115 -8.38 2.57 -9.50
N THR A 116 -8.92 1.64 -10.28
CA THR A 116 -10.22 1.84 -10.92
C THR A 116 -11.32 2.02 -9.88
N ALA A 117 -11.34 1.16 -8.87
CA ALA A 117 -12.32 1.27 -7.78
C ALA A 117 -12.13 2.57 -7.00
N SER A 118 -10.89 2.94 -6.72
CA SER A 118 -10.57 4.17 -5.98
C SER A 118 -11.06 5.40 -6.74
N LYS A 119 -10.82 5.44 -8.04
CA LYS A 119 -11.28 6.55 -8.89
C LYS A 119 -12.80 6.64 -8.90
N THR A 120 -13.48 5.50 -9.05
CA THR A 120 -14.94 5.43 -9.02
C THR A 120 -15.48 5.92 -7.68
N ALA A 121 -14.77 5.64 -6.60
CA ALA A 121 -15.14 6.09 -5.26
C ALA A 121 -14.81 7.56 -5.00
N GLY A 122 -14.26 8.27 -5.97
CA GLY A 122 -13.99 9.71 -5.86
C GLY A 122 -12.63 10.07 -5.29
N LEU A 123 -11.69 9.13 -5.29
CA LEU A 123 -10.34 9.37 -4.81
C LEU A 123 -9.41 9.79 -5.96
N HIS A 124 -8.42 10.60 -5.63
CA HIS A 124 -7.32 10.91 -6.57
C HIS A 124 -6.40 9.72 -6.64
N ILE A 125 -5.94 9.38 -7.84
CA ILE A 125 -5.10 8.21 -8.06
C ILE A 125 -3.89 8.54 -8.91
N ILE A 126 -2.80 7.79 -8.67
CA ILE A 126 -1.60 7.81 -9.52
C ILE A 126 -1.11 6.37 -9.64
N ASN A 127 -0.78 5.97 -10.86
CA ASN A 127 -0.08 4.73 -11.11
C ASN A 127 1.39 5.06 -11.39
N PRO A 128 2.31 4.68 -10.48
CA PRO A 128 3.73 5.05 -10.65
C PRO A 128 4.39 4.39 -11.85
N GLU A 129 3.80 3.33 -12.40
CA GLU A 129 4.35 2.65 -13.57
C GLU A 129 3.94 3.30 -14.89
N GLU A 130 2.94 4.18 -14.89
CA GLU A 130 2.45 4.85 -16.10
C GLU A 130 3.05 6.24 -16.29
N ASP A 131 3.77 6.71 -15.30
CA ASP A 131 4.47 7.98 -15.37
C ASP A 131 5.91 7.75 -15.79
#